data_08a37860b382929aaa52ad9fe1f41af7
#
_entry.id   08a37860b382929aaa52ad9fe1f41af7
#
_cell.length_a   1.000
_cell.length_b   1.000
_cell.length_c   1.000
_cell.angle_alpha   90.00
_cell.angle_beta   90.00
_cell.angle_gamma   90.00
#
_symmetry.space_group_name_H-M   'P 1'
#
loop_
_entity.id
_entity.type
_entity.pdbx_description
1 polymer ?
#
loop_
_entity_poly.entity_id
_entity_poly.type
_entity_poly.pdbx_seq_one_letter_code
_entity_poly.pdbx_strand_id
1 'polypeptide(L)'
;MVAIGVTGAAGLVGSALLSALADAPDVTRLVGIDVREPARRVHGLEFHRADVAHSELQPLFEGVDVVVHLASVVDPIPDESLMARVNVEGTRRVLIAAATVGVHKVVRVSSAAAYGAWANNPVPLTEDAPLRPNPGFSPAVQAAEVERLLAEWRDDHPAVIVTTLRTAPVFGPGAERLPSRLVLGHPPLRVSGASPPVQATHVDDLVDALELVVREDHAGTFNVASDGWLDHDTARSLLPRSGVPALPAQLLERVLARSWASGLGDIPPGVVPYLEHPWVVANDRLKALGWQPAHTNEQAIQAGLAALGPTKPLIPRGALLAGAALLGTAVLVHLTRRSIRIRRAQPGTQREARRPRGVCGAKRPSRG
;
A
#
# COMPACT_ATOMS: atom_id res chain seq x y z
N MET A 1 -26.29 -15.03 21.06
CA MET A 1 -25.48 -16.19 20.63
C MET A 1 -25.41 -16.12 19.11
N VAL A 2 -24.20 -16.18 18.53
CA VAL A 2 -23.95 -15.86 17.11
C VAL A 2 -23.11 -16.95 16.45
N ALA A 3 -23.44 -17.31 15.20
CA ALA A 3 -22.65 -18.17 14.32
C ALA A 3 -21.84 -17.29 13.33
N ILE A 4 -20.53 -17.45 13.29
CA ILE A 4 -19.63 -16.57 12.56
C ILE A 4 -18.87 -17.36 11.48
N GLY A 5 -18.91 -16.87 10.24
CA GLY A 5 -18.12 -17.37 9.12
C GLY A 5 -17.00 -16.39 8.78
N VAL A 6 -15.75 -16.84 8.75
CA VAL A 6 -14.56 -16.02 8.44
C VAL A 6 -13.90 -16.54 7.18
N THR A 7 -13.88 -15.75 6.12
CA THR A 7 -13.07 -16.04 4.94
C THR A 7 -11.69 -15.42 5.09
N GLY A 8 -10.65 -16.04 4.54
CA GLY A 8 -9.26 -15.63 4.81
C GLY A 8 -8.79 -16.07 6.21
N ALA A 9 -9.37 -17.18 6.70
CA ALA A 9 -9.19 -17.74 8.03
C ALA A 9 -7.72 -18.03 8.40
N ALA A 10 -6.88 -18.41 7.45
CA ALA A 10 -5.46 -18.67 7.65
C ALA A 10 -4.57 -17.43 7.47
N GLY A 11 -5.16 -16.28 7.15
CA GLY A 11 -4.46 -15.00 7.10
C GLY A 11 -4.11 -14.46 8.49
N LEU A 12 -3.27 -13.42 8.56
CA LEU A 12 -2.87 -12.79 9.82
C LEU A 12 -4.07 -12.38 10.67
N VAL A 13 -4.92 -11.52 10.12
CA VAL A 13 -6.10 -10.99 10.83
C VAL A 13 -7.13 -12.08 11.08
N GLY A 14 -7.37 -12.98 10.09
CA GLY A 14 -8.31 -14.09 10.24
C GLY A 14 -7.92 -15.05 11.35
N SER A 15 -6.65 -15.45 11.43
CA SER A 15 -6.16 -16.35 12.48
C SER A 15 -6.22 -15.69 13.87
N ALA A 16 -5.92 -14.40 13.97
CA ALA A 16 -5.99 -13.68 15.23
C ALA A 16 -7.45 -13.52 15.69
N LEU A 17 -8.35 -13.12 14.79
CA LEU A 17 -9.79 -13.02 15.08
C LEU A 17 -10.39 -14.37 15.51
N LEU A 18 -10.09 -15.44 14.75
CA LEU A 18 -10.58 -16.78 15.10
C LEU A 18 -10.09 -17.24 16.48
N SER A 19 -8.84 -16.89 16.84
CA SER A 19 -8.30 -17.21 18.17
C SER A 19 -9.00 -16.42 19.28
N ALA A 20 -9.34 -15.16 19.04
CA ALA A 20 -10.07 -14.31 19.99
C ALA A 20 -11.53 -14.77 20.18
N LEU A 21 -12.17 -15.27 19.12
CA LEU A 21 -13.57 -15.72 19.15
C LEU A 21 -13.74 -17.17 19.62
N ALA A 22 -12.69 -17.99 19.64
CA ALA A 22 -12.79 -19.44 19.91
C ALA A 22 -13.35 -19.79 21.28
N ASP A 23 -13.03 -19.00 22.29
CA ASP A 23 -13.48 -19.22 23.69
C ASP A 23 -14.56 -18.22 24.11
N ALA A 24 -15.12 -17.45 23.16
CA ALA A 24 -16.14 -16.47 23.45
C ALA A 24 -17.50 -17.15 23.73
N PRO A 25 -18.11 -16.92 24.90
CA PRO A 25 -19.32 -17.66 25.32
C PRO A 25 -20.57 -17.32 24.49
N ASP A 26 -20.55 -16.25 23.76
CA ASP A 26 -21.61 -15.78 22.86
C ASP A 26 -21.50 -16.37 21.44
N VAL A 27 -20.38 -17.02 21.08
CA VAL A 27 -20.16 -17.68 19.79
C VAL A 27 -20.60 -19.13 19.85
N THR A 28 -21.60 -19.49 19.05
CA THR A 28 -22.18 -20.85 19.01
C THR A 28 -21.53 -21.74 17.94
N ARG A 29 -21.03 -21.11 16.87
CA ARG A 29 -20.40 -21.80 15.74
C ARG A 29 -19.37 -20.90 15.11
N LEU A 30 -18.21 -21.46 14.79
CA LEU A 30 -17.10 -20.73 14.15
C LEU A 30 -16.66 -21.48 12.89
N VAL A 31 -16.89 -20.87 11.72
CA VAL A 31 -16.55 -21.43 10.41
C VAL A 31 -15.38 -20.65 9.81
N GLY A 32 -14.33 -21.34 9.43
CA GLY A 32 -13.16 -20.74 8.77
C GLY A 32 -13.01 -21.24 7.33
N ILE A 33 -12.83 -20.32 6.38
CA ILE A 33 -12.69 -20.61 4.96
C ILE A 33 -11.38 -19.99 4.44
N ASP A 34 -10.48 -20.82 3.90
CA ASP A 34 -9.23 -20.35 3.27
C ASP A 34 -8.70 -21.40 2.30
N VAL A 35 -7.86 -21.01 1.38
CA VAL A 35 -7.13 -21.91 0.47
C VAL A 35 -6.01 -22.66 1.17
N ARG A 36 -5.56 -22.19 2.34
CA ARG A 36 -4.52 -22.75 3.20
C ARG A 36 -5.10 -23.12 4.55
N GLU A 37 -4.56 -24.15 5.18
CA GLU A 37 -4.91 -24.47 6.56
C GLU A 37 -4.34 -23.44 7.53
N PRO A 38 -5.06 -23.12 8.64
CA PRO A 38 -4.51 -22.28 9.69
C PRO A 38 -3.22 -22.90 10.27
N ALA A 39 -2.22 -22.05 10.54
CA ALA A 39 -0.93 -22.49 11.09
C ALA A 39 -1.06 -23.07 12.52
N ARG A 40 -2.10 -22.72 13.24
CA ARG A 40 -2.42 -23.19 14.59
C ARG A 40 -3.84 -23.72 14.62
N ARG A 41 -4.07 -24.77 15.41
CA ARG A 41 -5.42 -25.26 15.69
C ARG A 41 -6.17 -24.21 16.54
N VAL A 42 -7.39 -23.90 16.12
CA VAL A 42 -8.33 -23.07 16.85
C VAL A 42 -9.41 -23.99 17.41
N HIS A 43 -9.70 -23.87 18.69
CA HIS A 43 -10.71 -24.70 19.35
C HIS A 43 -12.11 -24.43 18.75
N GLY A 44 -12.88 -25.46 18.48
CA GLY A 44 -14.24 -25.35 17.96
C GLY A 44 -14.35 -24.84 16.51
N LEU A 45 -13.25 -24.64 15.79
CA LEU A 45 -13.27 -24.17 14.42
C LEU A 45 -13.66 -25.27 13.43
N GLU A 46 -14.72 -25.06 12.67
CA GLU A 46 -15.05 -25.81 11.46
C GLU A 46 -14.27 -25.21 10.29
N PHE A 47 -13.18 -25.83 9.91
CA PHE A 47 -12.35 -25.32 8.81
C PHE A 47 -12.68 -25.99 7.48
N HIS A 48 -12.91 -25.17 6.45
CA HIS A 48 -13.15 -25.58 5.08
C HIS A 48 -12.05 -25.03 4.17
N ARG A 49 -11.35 -25.92 3.48
CA ARG A 49 -10.39 -25.53 2.46
C ARG A 49 -11.11 -25.19 1.17
N ALA A 50 -11.32 -23.91 0.91
CA ALA A 50 -12.05 -23.42 -0.27
C ALA A 50 -11.48 -22.08 -0.76
N ASP A 51 -11.61 -21.86 -2.08
CA ASP A 51 -11.24 -20.62 -2.76
C ASP A 51 -12.49 -19.79 -3.00
N VAL A 52 -12.56 -18.59 -2.45
CA VAL A 52 -13.71 -17.68 -2.61
C VAL A 52 -14.02 -17.35 -4.07
N ALA A 53 -13.02 -17.42 -4.96
CA ALA A 53 -13.20 -17.14 -6.38
C ALA A 53 -13.78 -18.33 -7.18
N HIS A 54 -13.66 -19.56 -6.67
CA HIS A 54 -13.98 -20.75 -7.47
C HIS A 54 -14.94 -21.75 -6.78
N SER A 55 -14.91 -21.84 -5.44
CA SER A 55 -15.68 -22.84 -4.70
C SER A 55 -17.15 -22.44 -4.56
N GLU A 56 -18.02 -23.42 -4.31
CA GLU A 56 -19.38 -23.18 -3.83
C GLU A 56 -19.35 -22.75 -2.37
N LEU A 57 -19.77 -21.52 -2.08
CA LEU A 57 -19.69 -20.92 -0.75
C LEU A 57 -20.99 -21.06 0.03
N GLN A 58 -22.13 -21.18 -0.64
CA GLN A 58 -23.44 -21.24 -0.02
C GLN A 58 -23.53 -22.33 1.05
N PRO A 59 -23.15 -23.61 0.82
CA PRO A 59 -23.23 -24.65 1.84
C PRO A 59 -22.32 -24.37 3.06
N LEU A 60 -21.25 -23.60 2.87
CA LEU A 60 -20.30 -23.25 3.93
C LEU A 60 -20.85 -22.16 4.85
N PHE A 61 -21.81 -21.36 4.38
CA PHE A 61 -22.46 -20.30 5.15
C PHE A 61 -23.84 -20.71 5.70
N GLU A 62 -24.32 -21.93 5.45
CA GLU A 62 -25.59 -22.37 6.04
C GLU A 62 -25.56 -22.25 7.57
N GLY A 63 -26.55 -21.54 8.15
CA GLY A 63 -26.65 -21.30 9.58
C GLY A 63 -25.62 -20.34 10.17
N VAL A 64 -24.91 -19.57 9.32
CA VAL A 64 -24.02 -18.47 9.73
C VAL A 64 -24.83 -17.17 9.82
N ASP A 65 -24.70 -16.46 10.94
CA ASP A 65 -25.36 -15.16 11.16
C ASP A 65 -24.52 -13.99 10.65
N VAL A 66 -23.19 -14.06 10.84
CA VAL A 66 -22.24 -13.00 10.50
C VAL A 66 -21.13 -13.55 9.60
N VAL A 67 -20.91 -12.93 8.46
CA VAL A 67 -19.77 -13.21 7.58
C VAL A 67 -18.71 -12.12 7.73
N VAL A 68 -17.51 -12.49 8.20
CA VAL A 68 -16.33 -11.64 8.22
C VAL A 68 -15.46 -11.97 6.99
N HIS A 69 -15.49 -11.09 5.99
CA HIS A 69 -14.80 -11.31 4.75
C HIS A 69 -13.39 -10.69 4.75
N LEU A 70 -12.38 -11.52 5.02
CA LEU A 70 -10.96 -11.15 5.07
C LEU A 70 -10.15 -11.75 3.92
N ALA A 71 -10.72 -12.68 3.14
CA ALA A 71 -10.03 -13.26 1.99
C ALA A 71 -9.68 -12.18 0.97
N SER A 72 -8.39 -11.99 0.75
CA SER A 72 -7.87 -10.97 -0.16
C SER A 72 -6.40 -11.24 -0.50
N VAL A 73 -6.02 -10.93 -1.73
CA VAL A 73 -4.61 -10.78 -2.14
C VAL A 73 -4.19 -9.36 -1.81
N VAL A 74 -3.50 -9.18 -0.69
CA VAL A 74 -3.10 -7.86 -0.17
C VAL A 74 -1.80 -7.37 -0.82
N ASP A 75 -0.83 -8.28 -1.00
CA ASP A 75 0.42 -7.95 -1.68
C ASP A 75 0.18 -7.84 -3.19
N PRO A 76 0.66 -6.77 -3.83
CA PRO A 76 0.53 -6.64 -5.28
C PRO A 76 1.29 -7.77 -5.99
N ILE A 77 0.69 -8.29 -7.02
CA ILE A 77 1.26 -9.31 -7.91
C ILE A 77 1.21 -8.82 -9.35
N PRO A 78 2.17 -9.22 -10.21
CA PRO A 78 2.17 -8.80 -11.61
C PRO A 78 0.93 -9.24 -12.39
N ASP A 79 0.34 -10.38 -12.02
CA ASP A 79 -0.95 -10.82 -12.57
C ASP A 79 -2.12 -10.12 -11.85
N GLU A 80 -2.39 -8.88 -12.26
CA GLU A 80 -3.50 -8.09 -11.71
C GLU A 80 -4.87 -8.74 -11.96
N SER A 81 -5.01 -9.56 -13.01
CA SER A 81 -6.25 -10.25 -13.30
C SER A 81 -6.55 -11.36 -12.28
N LEU A 82 -5.51 -12.07 -11.82
CA LEU A 82 -5.64 -13.03 -10.73
C LEU A 82 -6.00 -12.32 -9.43
N MET A 83 -5.37 -11.19 -9.16
CA MET A 83 -5.67 -10.38 -7.99
C MET A 83 -7.12 -9.90 -7.99
N ALA A 84 -7.63 -9.40 -9.12
CA ALA A 84 -9.00 -8.95 -9.28
C ALA A 84 -10.02 -10.12 -9.13
N ARG A 85 -9.70 -11.30 -9.66
CA ARG A 85 -10.56 -12.50 -9.49
C ARG A 85 -10.76 -12.84 -8.01
N VAL A 86 -9.71 -12.78 -7.20
CA VAL A 86 -9.85 -13.06 -5.76
C VAL A 86 -10.51 -11.90 -5.03
N ASN A 87 -10.04 -10.67 -5.25
CA ASN A 87 -10.46 -9.53 -4.45
C ASN A 87 -11.87 -9.03 -4.83
N VAL A 88 -12.16 -8.90 -6.12
CA VAL A 88 -13.43 -8.31 -6.58
C VAL A 88 -14.46 -9.41 -6.84
N GLU A 89 -14.13 -10.39 -7.69
CA GLU A 89 -15.10 -11.45 -8.03
C GLU A 89 -15.31 -12.39 -6.86
N GLY A 90 -14.27 -12.74 -6.10
CA GLY A 90 -14.39 -13.50 -4.86
C GLY A 90 -15.31 -12.81 -3.85
N THR A 91 -15.20 -11.50 -3.67
CA THR A 91 -16.13 -10.72 -2.82
C THR A 91 -17.56 -10.81 -3.34
N ARG A 92 -17.79 -10.63 -4.65
CA ARG A 92 -19.11 -10.77 -5.26
C ARG A 92 -19.75 -12.12 -4.94
N ARG A 93 -18.98 -13.20 -5.06
CA ARG A 93 -19.44 -14.56 -4.77
C ARG A 93 -19.76 -14.77 -3.27
N VAL A 94 -18.93 -14.19 -2.37
CA VAL A 94 -19.20 -14.21 -0.95
C VAL A 94 -20.51 -13.50 -0.63
N LEU A 95 -20.77 -12.34 -1.22
CA LEU A 95 -22.00 -11.57 -1.04
C LEU A 95 -23.26 -12.32 -1.57
N ILE A 96 -23.14 -12.96 -2.74
CA ILE A 96 -24.23 -13.78 -3.29
C ILE A 96 -24.53 -14.94 -2.35
N ALA A 97 -23.53 -15.67 -1.88
CA ALA A 97 -23.72 -16.79 -0.96
C ALA A 97 -24.32 -16.31 0.38
N ALA A 98 -23.82 -15.20 0.92
CA ALA A 98 -24.35 -14.60 2.14
C ALA A 98 -25.82 -14.20 2.01
N ALA A 99 -26.23 -13.56 0.90
CA ALA A 99 -27.62 -13.21 0.64
C ALA A 99 -28.51 -14.47 0.52
N THR A 100 -28.01 -15.50 -0.19
CA THR A 100 -28.78 -16.73 -0.44
C THR A 100 -29.14 -17.48 0.86
N VAL A 101 -28.23 -17.51 1.84
CA VAL A 101 -28.48 -18.17 3.13
C VAL A 101 -29.10 -17.24 4.18
N GLY A 102 -29.27 -15.95 3.87
CA GLY A 102 -29.91 -14.97 4.72
C GLY A 102 -29.06 -14.54 5.90
N VAL A 103 -27.76 -14.31 5.73
CA VAL A 103 -26.90 -13.77 6.80
C VAL A 103 -27.42 -12.41 7.27
N HIS A 104 -27.33 -12.17 8.58
CA HIS A 104 -27.73 -10.92 9.18
C HIS A 104 -26.71 -9.79 8.93
N LYS A 105 -25.42 -10.11 8.89
CA LYS A 105 -24.34 -9.11 8.83
C LYS A 105 -23.17 -9.55 7.97
N VAL A 106 -22.62 -8.59 7.24
CA VAL A 106 -21.34 -8.74 6.51
C VAL A 106 -20.35 -7.69 7.00
N VAL A 107 -19.17 -8.13 7.46
CA VAL A 107 -18.07 -7.29 7.89
C VAL A 107 -16.92 -7.44 6.90
N ARG A 108 -16.39 -6.33 6.39
CA ARG A 108 -15.25 -6.31 5.46
C ARG A 108 -14.10 -5.47 6.01
N VAL A 109 -12.89 -6.00 5.97
CA VAL A 109 -11.67 -5.20 6.19
C VAL A 109 -11.18 -4.68 4.83
N SER A 110 -11.09 -3.37 4.73
CA SER A 110 -10.57 -2.60 3.61
C SER A 110 -9.27 -1.89 4.01
N SER A 111 -8.79 -0.98 3.19
CA SER A 111 -7.55 -0.24 3.42
C SER A 111 -7.74 1.26 3.27
N ALA A 112 -7.12 2.05 4.13
CA ALA A 112 -7.01 3.50 3.98
C ALA A 112 -6.31 3.91 2.67
N ALA A 113 -5.53 3.02 2.06
CA ALA A 113 -4.95 3.26 0.74
C ALA A 113 -6.01 3.53 -0.34
N ALA A 114 -7.25 3.08 -0.16
CA ALA A 114 -8.36 3.35 -1.08
C ALA A 114 -8.71 4.84 -1.21
N TYR A 115 -8.41 5.67 -0.20
CA TYR A 115 -8.53 7.13 -0.33
C TYR A 115 -7.54 7.72 -1.34
N GLY A 116 -6.43 7.02 -1.60
CA GLY A 116 -5.30 7.52 -2.38
C GLY A 116 -4.45 8.52 -1.59
N ALA A 117 -3.21 8.65 -2.02
CA ALA A 117 -2.26 9.61 -1.47
C ALA A 117 -2.08 10.78 -2.45
N TRP A 118 -2.61 11.94 -2.08
CA TRP A 118 -2.65 13.14 -2.93
C TRP A 118 -2.14 14.35 -2.16
N ALA A 119 -1.45 15.26 -2.85
CA ALA A 119 -0.89 16.48 -2.25
C ALA A 119 -1.96 17.38 -1.59
N ASN A 120 -3.21 17.28 -2.04
CA ASN A 120 -4.35 18.05 -1.54
C ASN A 120 -5.26 17.26 -0.58
N ASN A 121 -4.80 16.11 -0.07
CA ASN A 121 -5.56 15.39 0.94
C ASN A 121 -5.65 16.23 2.23
N PRO A 122 -6.83 16.28 2.87
CA PRO A 122 -6.90 16.76 4.25
C PRO A 122 -6.11 15.80 5.18
N VAL A 123 -5.63 16.35 6.28
CA VAL A 123 -4.89 15.59 7.31
C VAL A 123 -5.58 15.83 8.66
N PRO A 124 -6.27 14.82 9.21
CA PRO A 124 -6.49 13.48 8.67
C PRO A 124 -7.65 13.39 7.65
N LEU A 125 -7.72 12.26 6.94
CA LEU A 125 -8.88 11.87 6.12
C LEU A 125 -9.96 11.28 7.02
N THR A 126 -11.21 11.69 6.83
CA THR A 126 -12.38 11.09 7.49
C THR A 126 -13.08 10.09 6.57
N GLU A 127 -14.02 9.32 7.11
CA GLU A 127 -14.78 8.33 6.33
C GLU A 127 -15.64 8.95 5.23
N ASP A 128 -15.94 10.24 5.32
CA ASP A 128 -16.69 10.99 4.30
C ASP A 128 -15.81 11.46 3.13
N ALA A 129 -14.49 11.31 3.24
CA ALA A 129 -13.58 11.62 2.16
C ALA A 129 -13.80 10.65 0.98
N PRO A 130 -13.82 11.16 -0.28
CA PRO A 130 -14.04 10.33 -1.44
C PRO A 130 -12.89 9.33 -1.66
N LEU A 131 -13.23 8.13 -2.11
CA LEU A 131 -12.24 7.15 -2.54
C LEU A 131 -11.66 7.57 -3.90
N ARG A 132 -10.37 7.87 -3.92
CA ARG A 132 -9.61 8.29 -5.10
C ARG A 132 -8.27 7.54 -5.17
N PRO A 133 -8.28 6.20 -5.27
CA PRO A 133 -7.05 5.42 -5.26
C PRO A 133 -6.09 5.88 -6.36
N ASN A 134 -4.78 5.88 -6.08
CA ASN A 134 -3.80 6.22 -7.10
C ASN A 134 -3.78 5.13 -8.18
N PRO A 135 -3.91 5.48 -9.47
CA PRO A 135 -3.78 4.53 -10.57
C PRO A 135 -2.41 3.82 -10.53
N GLY A 136 -2.38 2.54 -10.89
CA GLY A 136 -1.14 1.75 -10.87
C GLY A 136 -0.77 1.15 -9.50
N PHE A 137 -1.58 1.41 -8.45
CA PHE A 137 -1.52 0.66 -7.20
C PHE A 137 -2.76 -0.22 -7.05
N SER A 138 -2.74 -1.36 -7.72
CA SER A 138 -3.88 -2.28 -7.84
C SER A 138 -4.54 -2.65 -6.51
N PRO A 139 -3.82 -2.85 -5.38
CA PRO A 139 -4.47 -3.12 -4.10
C PRO A 139 -5.43 -2.01 -3.66
N ALA A 140 -5.04 -0.74 -3.84
CA ALA A 140 -5.89 0.39 -3.47
C ALA A 140 -7.07 0.57 -4.44
N VAL A 141 -6.83 0.38 -5.74
CA VAL A 141 -7.88 0.44 -6.78
C VAL A 141 -8.94 -0.62 -6.52
N GLN A 142 -8.52 -1.86 -6.28
CA GLN A 142 -9.44 -2.97 -6.01
C GLN A 142 -10.15 -2.82 -4.66
N ALA A 143 -9.49 -2.27 -3.62
CA ALA A 143 -10.16 -1.96 -2.36
C ALA A 143 -11.31 -0.97 -2.57
N ALA A 144 -11.09 0.10 -3.33
CA ALA A 144 -12.13 1.08 -3.65
C ALA A 144 -13.25 0.47 -4.53
N GLU A 145 -12.91 -0.44 -5.44
CA GLU A 145 -13.90 -1.16 -6.27
C GLU A 145 -14.77 -2.09 -5.42
N VAL A 146 -14.16 -2.85 -4.49
CA VAL A 146 -14.88 -3.72 -3.56
C VAL A 146 -15.82 -2.91 -2.65
N GLU A 147 -15.39 -1.75 -2.18
CA GLU A 147 -16.26 -0.91 -1.35
C GLU A 147 -17.46 -0.36 -2.12
N ARG A 148 -17.28 -0.03 -3.40
CA ARG A 148 -18.40 0.37 -4.27
C ARG A 148 -19.36 -0.79 -4.49
N LEU A 149 -18.83 -2.00 -4.75
CA LEU A 149 -19.62 -3.21 -4.85
C LEU A 149 -20.42 -3.50 -3.58
N LEU A 150 -19.82 -3.32 -2.41
CA LEU A 150 -20.51 -3.48 -1.11
C LEU A 150 -21.61 -2.44 -0.92
N ALA A 151 -21.39 -1.19 -1.33
CA ALA A 151 -22.40 -0.14 -1.25
C ALA A 151 -23.61 -0.44 -2.15
N GLU A 152 -23.38 -0.81 -3.40
CA GLU A 152 -24.42 -1.22 -4.35
C GLU A 152 -25.20 -2.44 -3.79
N TRP A 153 -24.49 -3.46 -3.34
CA TRP A 153 -25.09 -4.67 -2.77
C TRP A 153 -25.94 -4.39 -1.51
N ARG A 154 -25.47 -3.50 -0.62
CA ARG A 154 -26.21 -3.09 0.56
C ARG A 154 -27.55 -2.41 0.20
N ASP A 155 -27.55 -1.58 -0.84
CA ASP A 155 -28.75 -0.87 -1.29
C ASP A 155 -29.81 -1.87 -1.82
N ASP A 156 -29.37 -2.99 -2.41
CA ASP A 156 -30.24 -4.10 -2.83
C ASP A 156 -30.67 -5.03 -1.67
N HIS A 157 -29.95 -4.99 -0.54
CA HIS A 157 -30.17 -5.86 0.62
C HIS A 157 -30.29 -5.05 1.94
N PRO A 158 -31.29 -4.16 2.07
CA PRO A 158 -31.37 -3.21 3.19
C PRO A 158 -31.57 -3.86 4.56
N ALA A 159 -31.96 -5.14 4.63
CA ALA A 159 -32.08 -5.90 5.87
C ALA A 159 -30.73 -6.42 6.39
N VAL A 160 -29.66 -6.39 5.58
CA VAL A 160 -28.34 -6.88 5.97
C VAL A 160 -27.46 -5.72 6.44
N ILE A 161 -26.86 -5.87 7.60
CA ILE A 161 -25.90 -4.91 8.12
C ILE A 161 -24.59 -5.09 7.40
N VAL A 162 -24.09 -4.01 6.76
CA VAL A 162 -22.79 -4.00 6.09
C VAL A 162 -21.86 -3.05 6.82
N THR A 163 -20.75 -3.59 7.32
CA THR A 163 -19.70 -2.83 8.01
C THR A 163 -18.38 -2.95 7.28
N THR A 164 -17.75 -1.81 7.00
CA THR A 164 -16.42 -1.75 6.38
C THR A 164 -15.43 -1.09 7.33
N LEU A 165 -14.33 -1.77 7.62
CA LEU A 165 -13.22 -1.24 8.40
C LEU A 165 -12.06 -0.87 7.46
N ARG A 166 -11.77 0.43 7.28
CA ARG A 166 -10.62 0.93 6.50
C ARG A 166 -9.41 1.07 7.40
N THR A 167 -8.44 0.17 7.27
CA THR A 167 -7.27 0.18 8.16
C THR A 167 -6.14 1.05 7.60
N ALA A 168 -5.46 1.80 8.47
CA ALA A 168 -4.07 2.23 8.22
C ALA A 168 -3.17 0.98 8.07
N PRO A 169 -1.91 1.12 7.63
CA PRO A 169 -1.00 -0.04 7.53
C PRO A 169 -0.99 -0.87 8.81
N VAL A 170 -1.26 -2.17 8.68
CA VAL A 170 -1.33 -3.08 9.83
C VAL A 170 0.06 -3.61 10.17
N PHE A 171 0.45 -3.50 11.44
CA PHE A 171 1.71 -3.95 12.00
C PHE A 171 1.50 -4.96 13.13
N GLY A 172 2.51 -5.73 13.42
CA GLY A 172 2.51 -6.74 14.47
C GLY A 172 3.17 -8.04 14.00
N PRO A 173 3.19 -9.09 14.85
CA PRO A 173 3.75 -10.38 14.49
C PRO A 173 3.04 -10.98 13.26
N GLY A 174 3.79 -11.28 12.19
CA GLY A 174 3.24 -11.83 10.96
C GLY A 174 2.68 -10.79 9.96
N ALA A 175 2.74 -9.49 10.27
CA ALA A 175 2.26 -8.41 9.40
C ALA A 175 3.30 -8.00 8.33
N GLU A 176 3.99 -8.96 7.72
CA GLU A 176 5.02 -8.71 6.70
C GLU A 176 4.42 -8.45 5.31
N ARG A 177 3.37 -7.64 5.23
CA ARG A 177 2.64 -7.33 3.99
C ARG A 177 2.91 -5.90 3.53
N LEU A 178 2.75 -5.64 2.24
CA LEU A 178 2.59 -4.29 1.76
C LEU A 178 1.20 -3.77 2.24
N PRO A 179 1.00 -2.57 2.83
CA PRO A 179 1.91 -1.41 2.90
C PRO A 179 2.88 -1.37 4.10
N SER A 180 2.75 -2.24 5.12
CA SER A 180 3.66 -2.19 6.29
C SER A 180 5.13 -2.36 5.87
N ARG A 181 5.42 -3.17 4.85
CA ARG A 181 6.77 -3.32 4.27
C ARG A 181 7.32 -2.03 3.66
N LEU A 182 6.48 -1.08 3.23
CA LEU A 182 6.96 0.21 2.74
C LEU A 182 7.59 1.04 3.85
N VAL A 183 7.03 0.94 5.04
CA VAL A 183 7.57 1.59 6.23
C VAL A 183 8.77 0.80 6.77
N LEU A 184 8.63 -0.53 6.91
CA LEU A 184 9.62 -1.40 7.55
C LEU A 184 10.73 -1.88 6.60
N GLY A 185 10.61 -1.64 5.30
CA GLY A 185 11.50 -2.19 4.26
C GLY A 185 12.98 -1.84 4.47
N HIS A 186 13.86 -2.80 4.14
CA HIS A 186 15.30 -2.62 4.19
C HIS A 186 15.92 -2.71 2.79
N PRO A 187 16.41 -1.60 2.25
CA PRO A 187 16.36 -0.22 2.75
C PRO A 187 14.99 0.43 2.54
N PRO A 188 14.53 1.32 3.43
CA PRO A 188 13.28 2.03 3.23
C PRO A 188 13.34 2.91 1.98
N LEU A 189 12.31 2.82 1.15
CA LEU A 189 12.16 3.69 -0.01
C LEU A 189 11.82 5.11 0.42
N ARG A 190 12.42 6.10 -0.22
CA ARG A 190 12.21 7.51 0.12
C ARG A 190 12.16 8.38 -1.12
N VAL A 191 11.23 9.35 -1.10
CA VAL A 191 11.12 10.40 -2.11
C VAL A 191 11.85 11.65 -1.61
N SER A 192 12.72 12.22 -2.45
CA SER A 192 13.46 13.44 -2.12
C SER A 192 12.52 14.63 -1.92
N GLY A 193 12.65 15.31 -0.80
CA GLY A 193 11.84 16.49 -0.47
C GLY A 193 10.44 16.15 0.05
N ALA A 194 10.07 14.87 0.14
CA ALA A 194 8.81 14.44 0.73
C ALA A 194 8.98 14.09 2.21
N SER A 195 7.99 14.46 3.01
CA SER A 195 7.93 14.19 4.44
C SER A 195 6.49 13.90 4.88
N PRO A 196 5.81 12.90 4.28
CA PRO A 196 4.44 12.59 4.63
C PRO A 196 4.37 12.06 6.06
N PRO A 197 3.26 12.33 6.79
CA PRO A 197 3.00 11.72 8.07
C PRO A 197 2.82 10.21 7.92
N VAL A 198 3.18 9.45 8.96
CA VAL A 198 3.11 7.98 9.01
C VAL A 198 2.13 7.55 10.08
N GLN A 199 1.25 6.63 9.74
CA GLN A 199 0.26 6.08 10.65
C GLN A 199 0.29 4.56 10.60
N ALA A 200 -0.10 3.93 11.70
CA ALA A 200 -0.09 2.50 11.90
C ALA A 200 -1.39 2.01 12.54
N THR A 201 -1.68 0.73 12.36
CA THR A 201 -2.68 -0.02 13.13
C THR A 201 -1.98 -1.24 13.71
N HIS A 202 -2.07 -1.49 15.00
CA HIS A 202 -1.62 -2.77 15.55
C HIS A 202 -2.61 -3.87 15.19
N VAL A 203 -2.12 -5.09 14.92
CA VAL A 203 -3.02 -6.20 14.55
C VAL A 203 -4.04 -6.52 15.63
N ASP A 204 -3.66 -6.43 16.90
CA ASP A 204 -4.58 -6.67 18.01
C ASP A 204 -5.67 -5.60 18.08
N ASP A 205 -5.33 -4.31 17.88
CA ASP A 205 -6.32 -3.22 17.83
C ASP A 205 -7.32 -3.41 16.66
N LEU A 206 -6.87 -3.98 15.53
CA LEU A 206 -7.77 -4.34 14.44
C LEU A 206 -8.68 -5.51 14.82
N VAL A 207 -8.18 -6.50 15.56
CA VAL A 207 -8.99 -7.62 16.06
C VAL A 207 -10.04 -7.12 17.03
N ASP A 208 -9.68 -6.24 17.96
CA ASP A 208 -10.62 -5.62 18.91
C ASP A 208 -11.73 -4.83 18.16
N ALA A 209 -11.36 -4.09 17.11
CA ALA A 209 -12.32 -3.40 16.26
C ALA A 209 -13.26 -4.39 15.53
N LEU A 210 -12.72 -5.50 15.04
CA LEU A 210 -13.52 -6.56 14.42
C LEU A 210 -14.47 -7.22 15.42
N GLU A 211 -14.00 -7.53 16.64
CA GLU A 211 -14.84 -8.09 17.68
C GLU A 211 -16.02 -7.18 18.03
N LEU A 212 -15.78 -5.88 18.16
CA LEU A 212 -16.83 -4.89 18.41
C LEU A 212 -17.91 -4.95 17.32
N VAL A 213 -17.52 -4.81 16.03
CA VAL A 213 -18.51 -4.75 14.94
C VAL A 213 -19.12 -6.11 14.58
N VAL A 214 -18.50 -7.22 14.99
CA VAL A 214 -19.10 -8.57 14.89
C VAL A 214 -20.20 -8.75 15.91
N ARG A 215 -20.00 -8.30 17.16
CA ARG A 215 -20.95 -8.43 18.25
C ARG A 215 -22.07 -7.40 18.20
N GLU A 216 -21.76 -6.18 17.79
CA GLU A 216 -22.71 -5.07 17.79
C GLU A 216 -23.11 -4.68 16.36
N ASP A 217 -24.33 -4.16 16.22
CA ASP A 217 -24.91 -3.83 14.91
C ASP A 217 -24.57 -2.40 14.49
N HIS A 218 -23.40 -2.24 13.88
CA HIS A 218 -22.89 -0.97 13.38
C HIS A 218 -22.76 -0.97 11.86
N ALA A 219 -23.78 -0.43 11.18
CA ALA A 219 -23.72 -0.26 9.73
C ALA A 219 -22.84 0.93 9.32
N GLY A 220 -22.09 0.78 8.25
CA GLY A 220 -21.33 1.87 7.67
C GLY A 220 -19.83 1.61 7.56
N THR A 221 -19.09 2.67 7.37
CA THR A 221 -17.63 2.62 7.21
C THR A 221 -16.95 3.30 8.38
N PHE A 222 -15.87 2.69 8.87
CA PHE A 222 -15.08 3.15 10.00
C PHE A 222 -13.59 3.03 9.68
N ASN A 223 -12.84 4.08 9.97
CA ASN A 223 -11.38 4.03 9.88
C ASN A 223 -10.80 3.38 11.15
N VAL A 224 -9.79 2.54 10.96
CA VAL A 224 -9.07 1.87 12.05
C VAL A 224 -7.61 2.26 11.99
N ALA A 225 -7.14 2.97 13.02
CA ALA A 225 -5.76 3.42 13.15
C ALA A 225 -5.44 3.73 14.61
N SER A 226 -4.16 3.70 14.99
CA SER A 226 -3.70 4.29 16.25
C SER A 226 -4.03 5.79 16.30
N ASP A 227 -4.15 6.36 17.49
CA ASP A 227 -4.44 7.78 17.67
C ASP A 227 -3.35 8.67 17.06
N GLY A 228 -3.76 9.70 16.33
CA GLY A 228 -2.88 10.62 15.66
C GLY A 228 -2.01 9.97 14.58
N TRP A 229 -0.84 10.52 14.37
CA TRP A 229 0.16 10.02 13.42
C TRP A 229 1.55 10.49 13.83
N LEU A 230 2.60 9.88 13.29
CA LEU A 230 3.98 10.32 13.46
C LEU A 230 4.37 11.30 12.37
N ASP A 231 5.10 12.34 12.71
CA ASP A 231 5.85 13.08 11.71
C ASP A 231 6.92 12.19 11.07
N HIS A 232 7.34 12.57 9.86
CA HIS A 232 8.27 11.78 9.07
C HIS A 232 9.59 11.48 9.78
N ASP A 233 10.13 12.46 10.54
CA ASP A 233 11.44 12.31 11.19
C ASP A 233 11.36 11.41 12.41
N THR A 234 10.28 11.50 13.19
CA THR A 234 9.98 10.60 14.29
C THR A 234 9.81 9.17 13.78
N ALA A 235 8.96 8.95 12.77
CA ALA A 235 8.79 7.63 12.18
C ALA A 235 10.12 7.05 11.67
N ARG A 236 10.93 7.89 11.04
CA ARG A 236 12.24 7.51 10.53
C ARG A 236 13.22 7.14 11.62
N SER A 237 13.18 7.79 12.79
CA SER A 237 14.06 7.49 13.92
C SER A 237 13.86 6.08 14.48
N LEU A 238 12.67 5.51 14.30
CA LEU A 238 12.34 4.13 14.68
C LEU A 238 12.96 3.10 13.75
N LEU A 239 13.24 3.48 12.49
CA LEU A 239 13.70 2.56 11.46
C LEU A 239 15.22 2.42 11.46
N PRO A 240 15.77 1.25 11.12
CA PRO A 240 17.20 1.08 10.93
C PRO A 240 17.76 2.06 9.92
N ARG A 241 18.96 2.58 10.20
CA ARG A 241 19.63 3.52 9.30
C ARG A 241 19.94 2.85 7.97
N SER A 242 19.49 3.47 6.89
CA SER A 242 19.74 3.03 5.53
C SER A 242 20.73 3.97 4.84
N GLY A 243 21.74 3.41 4.18
CA GLY A 243 22.65 4.15 3.31
C GLY A 243 22.08 4.49 1.94
N VAL A 244 20.80 4.15 1.68
CA VAL A 244 20.15 4.43 0.38
C VAL A 244 19.69 5.89 0.35
N PRO A 245 20.12 6.68 -0.63
CA PRO A 245 19.68 8.05 -0.79
C PRO A 245 18.20 8.13 -1.16
N ALA A 246 17.54 9.20 -0.75
CA ALA A 246 16.23 9.54 -1.27
C ALA A 246 16.33 9.88 -2.77
N LEU A 247 15.36 9.46 -3.57
CA LEU A 247 15.30 9.71 -5.00
C LEU A 247 14.15 10.66 -5.35
N PRO A 248 14.28 11.50 -6.39
CA PRO A 248 13.12 12.20 -6.94
C PRO A 248 12.00 11.21 -7.31
N ALA A 249 10.73 11.58 -7.08
CA ALA A 249 9.57 10.70 -7.28
C ALA A 249 9.58 10.01 -8.66
N GLN A 250 9.75 10.78 -9.74
CA GLN A 250 9.76 10.25 -11.11
C GLN A 250 10.90 9.27 -11.39
N LEU A 251 12.05 9.44 -10.70
CA LEU A 251 13.16 8.52 -10.83
C LEU A 251 12.90 7.23 -10.07
N LEU A 252 12.40 7.33 -8.83
CA LEU A 252 12.00 6.18 -8.04
C LEU A 252 10.93 5.35 -8.78
N GLU A 253 9.91 6.01 -9.33
CA GLU A 253 8.86 5.38 -10.13
C GLU A 253 9.44 4.60 -11.34
N ARG A 254 10.37 5.20 -12.09
CA ARG A 254 11.03 4.53 -13.23
C ARG A 254 11.86 3.31 -12.79
N VAL A 255 12.57 3.42 -11.65
CA VAL A 255 13.36 2.30 -11.10
C VAL A 255 12.43 1.17 -10.69
N LEU A 256 11.36 1.49 -9.96
CA LEU A 256 10.36 0.50 -9.54
C LEU A 256 9.64 -0.12 -10.75
N ALA A 257 9.26 0.66 -11.76
CA ALA A 257 8.61 0.16 -12.96
C ALA A 257 9.48 -0.86 -13.71
N ARG A 258 10.78 -0.59 -13.84
CA ARG A 258 11.71 -1.55 -14.46
C ARG A 258 11.91 -2.81 -13.63
N SER A 259 12.07 -2.64 -12.30
CA SER A 259 12.22 -3.77 -11.37
C SER A 259 10.99 -4.66 -11.37
N TRP A 260 9.79 -4.05 -11.33
CA TRP A 260 8.50 -4.72 -11.41
C TRP A 260 8.31 -5.47 -12.74
N ALA A 261 8.51 -4.80 -13.87
CA ALA A 261 8.35 -5.39 -15.20
C ALA A 261 9.32 -6.55 -15.48
N SER A 262 10.50 -6.54 -14.85
CA SER A 262 11.50 -7.62 -14.99
C SER A 262 11.31 -8.76 -13.98
N GLY A 263 10.34 -8.66 -13.05
CA GLY A 263 10.16 -9.65 -11.98
C GLY A 263 11.27 -9.67 -10.94
N LEU A 264 12.17 -8.67 -10.93
CA LEU A 264 13.27 -8.57 -9.96
C LEU A 264 12.85 -7.90 -8.65
N GLY A 265 11.75 -7.18 -8.65
CA GLY A 265 11.20 -6.49 -7.48
C GLY A 265 9.72 -6.80 -7.30
N ASP A 266 9.27 -6.68 -6.06
CA ASP A 266 7.92 -6.98 -5.60
C ASP A 266 7.13 -5.72 -5.20
N ILE A 267 7.65 -4.53 -5.54
CA ILE A 267 7.01 -3.23 -5.29
C ILE A 267 6.60 -2.59 -6.61
N PRO A 268 5.30 -2.37 -6.85
CA PRO A 268 4.84 -1.70 -8.06
C PRO A 268 5.14 -0.19 -8.01
N PRO A 269 5.30 0.46 -9.18
CA PRO A 269 5.59 1.89 -9.24
C PRO A 269 4.46 2.77 -8.66
N GLY A 270 3.21 2.31 -8.72
CA GLY A 270 2.05 3.04 -8.20
C GLY A 270 2.05 3.30 -6.69
N VAL A 271 3.02 2.75 -5.96
CA VAL A 271 3.20 3.01 -4.52
C VAL A 271 3.86 4.37 -4.25
N VAL A 272 4.55 4.97 -5.23
CA VAL A 272 5.34 6.20 -5.03
C VAL A 272 4.53 7.35 -4.44
N PRO A 273 3.28 7.62 -4.86
CA PRO A 273 2.45 8.65 -4.22
C PRO A 273 2.26 8.44 -2.71
N TYR A 274 2.16 7.20 -2.23
CA TYR A 274 2.01 6.87 -0.80
C TYR A 274 3.27 7.09 0.02
N LEU A 275 4.41 7.30 -0.63
CA LEU A 275 5.68 7.72 -0.03
C LEU A 275 5.90 9.24 -0.11
N GLU A 276 5.06 9.95 -0.88
CA GLU A 276 5.22 11.37 -1.16
C GLU A 276 4.16 12.24 -0.48
N HIS A 277 2.91 11.76 -0.41
CA HIS A 277 1.75 12.54 0.00
C HIS A 277 1.04 11.95 1.22
N PRO A 278 0.30 12.77 1.99
CA PRO A 278 -0.42 12.32 3.18
C PRO A 278 -1.63 11.43 2.82
N TRP A 279 -1.87 10.40 3.65
CA TRP A 279 -3.04 9.52 3.58
C TRP A 279 -3.41 8.93 4.95
N VAL A 280 -3.09 9.66 6.03
CA VAL A 280 -3.46 9.30 7.41
C VAL A 280 -4.94 9.57 7.65
N VAL A 281 -5.57 8.78 8.50
CA VAL A 281 -7.02 8.78 8.71
C VAL A 281 -7.39 9.15 10.15
N ALA A 282 -8.57 9.76 10.32
CA ALA A 282 -9.21 9.93 11.62
C ALA A 282 -9.91 8.64 12.03
N ASN A 283 -9.87 8.30 13.32
CA ASN A 283 -10.52 7.13 13.92
C ASN A 283 -11.72 7.49 14.85
N ASP A 284 -12.11 8.76 14.85
CA ASP A 284 -13.11 9.29 15.79
C ASP A 284 -14.45 8.60 15.67
N ARG A 285 -14.88 8.22 14.45
CA ARG A 285 -16.16 7.55 14.21
C ARG A 285 -16.20 6.17 14.87
N LEU A 286 -15.12 5.39 14.81
CA LEU A 286 -15.03 4.10 15.48
C LEU A 286 -14.92 4.26 17.01
N LYS A 287 -14.16 5.28 17.46
CA LYS A 287 -14.07 5.61 18.90
C LYS A 287 -15.41 6.00 19.49
N ALA A 288 -16.28 6.66 18.74
CA ALA A 288 -17.64 6.98 19.18
C ALA A 288 -18.51 5.75 19.43
N LEU A 289 -18.14 4.58 18.91
CA LEU A 289 -18.77 3.28 19.20
C LEU A 289 -18.18 2.59 20.44
N GLY A 290 -17.22 3.21 21.12
CA GLY A 290 -16.58 2.65 22.32
C GLY A 290 -15.24 1.95 22.10
N TRP A 291 -14.79 1.79 20.83
CA TRP A 291 -13.47 1.25 20.54
C TRP A 291 -12.38 2.26 20.88
N GLN A 292 -11.24 1.78 21.39
CA GLN A 292 -10.05 2.59 21.63
C GLN A 292 -8.80 1.80 21.21
N PRO A 293 -7.85 2.40 20.47
CA PRO A 293 -6.60 1.72 20.17
C PRO A 293 -5.76 1.56 21.45
N ALA A 294 -5.30 0.36 21.73
CA ALA A 294 -4.42 0.08 22.87
C ALA A 294 -2.95 0.40 22.56
N HIS A 295 -2.58 0.47 21.29
CA HIS A 295 -1.20 0.68 20.85
C HIS A 295 -1.03 2.04 20.17
N THR A 296 0.09 2.72 20.48
CA THR A 296 0.50 3.92 19.74
C THR A 296 1.09 3.55 18.36
N ASN A 297 1.21 4.54 17.50
CA ASN A 297 1.88 4.36 16.19
C ASN A 297 3.30 3.80 16.34
N GLU A 298 4.07 4.28 17.33
CA GLU A 298 5.42 3.81 17.63
C GLU A 298 5.42 2.35 18.06
N GLN A 299 4.52 1.97 18.98
CA GLN A 299 4.41 0.59 19.47
C GLN A 299 4.03 -0.37 18.37
N ALA A 300 3.08 -0.01 17.49
CA ALA A 300 2.70 -0.80 16.35
C ALA A 300 3.86 -1.03 15.38
N ILE A 301 4.59 0.04 15.00
CA ILE A 301 5.77 -0.03 14.13
C ILE A 301 6.87 -0.87 14.78
N GLN A 302 7.15 -0.68 16.07
CA GLN A 302 8.16 -1.46 16.81
C GLN A 302 7.81 -2.95 16.88
N ALA A 303 6.52 -3.29 17.10
CA ALA A 303 6.04 -4.67 17.05
C ALA A 303 6.27 -5.32 15.67
N GLY A 304 6.00 -4.57 14.61
CA GLY A 304 6.30 -4.98 13.23
C GLY A 304 7.80 -5.19 13.00
N LEU A 305 8.66 -4.28 13.47
CA LEU A 305 10.11 -4.41 13.36
C LEU A 305 10.66 -5.62 14.13
N ALA A 306 10.15 -5.87 15.33
CA ALA A 306 10.56 -7.01 16.15
C ALA A 306 10.18 -8.36 15.50
N ALA A 307 9.09 -8.38 14.74
CA ALA A 307 8.63 -9.57 14.03
C ALA A 307 9.40 -9.85 12.72
N LEU A 308 10.03 -8.81 12.14
CA LEU A 308 10.85 -8.98 10.95
C LEU A 308 12.10 -9.80 11.30
N GLY A 309 12.15 -11.02 10.82
CA GLY A 309 13.40 -11.78 10.75
C GLY A 309 14.43 -11.07 9.82
N PRO A 310 15.60 -11.69 9.55
CA PRO A 310 16.57 -11.13 8.61
C PRO A 310 15.93 -10.95 7.22
N THR A 311 15.54 -9.71 6.93
CA THR A 311 14.75 -9.35 5.75
C THR A 311 15.56 -9.46 4.47
N LYS A 312 14.98 -10.05 3.43
CA LYS A 312 15.49 -9.92 2.06
C LYS A 312 15.37 -8.44 1.65
N PRO A 313 16.41 -7.82 1.07
CA PRO A 313 16.31 -6.45 0.60
C PRO A 313 15.19 -6.32 -0.42
N LEU A 314 14.31 -5.31 -0.26
CA LEU A 314 13.18 -5.01 -1.15
C LEU A 314 13.61 -4.75 -2.61
N ILE A 315 14.85 -4.31 -2.80
CA ILE A 315 15.49 -4.16 -4.11
C ILE A 315 16.82 -4.91 -4.04
N PRO A 316 17.10 -5.84 -4.95
CA PRO A 316 18.40 -6.49 -5.02
C PRO A 316 19.51 -5.45 -5.10
N ARG A 317 20.55 -5.57 -4.27
CA ARG A 317 21.70 -4.63 -4.27
C ARG A 317 22.29 -4.39 -5.66
N GLY A 318 22.22 -5.40 -6.54
CA GLY A 318 22.64 -5.28 -7.94
C GLY A 318 21.76 -4.33 -8.76
N ALA A 319 20.46 -4.24 -8.52
CA ALA A 319 19.54 -3.33 -9.22
C ALA A 319 19.76 -1.86 -8.78
N LEU A 320 20.09 -1.63 -7.50
CA LEU A 320 20.47 -0.29 -6.99
C LEU A 320 21.82 0.17 -7.59
N LEU A 321 22.80 -0.71 -7.69
CA LEU A 321 24.11 -0.41 -8.29
C LEU A 321 23.98 -0.20 -9.81
N ALA A 322 23.17 -0.99 -10.50
CA ALA A 322 22.89 -0.80 -11.93
C ALA A 322 22.13 0.50 -12.19
N GLY A 323 21.17 0.87 -11.33
CA GLY A 323 20.47 2.16 -11.38
C GLY A 323 21.41 3.34 -11.14
N ALA A 324 22.32 3.24 -10.17
CA ALA A 324 23.34 4.27 -9.91
C ALA A 324 24.37 4.40 -11.04
N ALA A 325 24.80 3.29 -11.65
CA ALA A 325 25.70 3.29 -12.80
C ALA A 325 25.05 3.90 -14.05
N LEU A 326 23.77 3.61 -14.31
CA LEU A 326 22.99 4.22 -15.41
C LEU A 326 22.77 5.72 -15.20
N LEU A 327 22.64 6.17 -13.95
CA LEU A 327 22.55 7.58 -13.60
C LEU A 327 23.89 8.30 -13.80
N GLY A 328 25.00 7.69 -13.38
CA GLY A 328 26.34 8.23 -13.61
C GLY A 328 26.61 8.43 -15.09
N THR A 329 26.25 7.48 -15.94
CA THR A 329 26.42 7.58 -17.41
C THR A 329 25.48 8.61 -18.03
N ALA A 330 24.21 8.72 -17.59
CA ALA A 330 23.28 9.71 -18.12
C ALA A 330 23.67 11.15 -17.74
N VAL A 331 24.15 11.37 -16.52
CA VAL A 331 24.69 12.67 -16.07
C VAL A 331 25.97 13.03 -16.83
N LEU A 332 26.87 12.06 -17.03
CA LEU A 332 28.11 12.26 -17.79
C LEU A 332 27.81 12.60 -19.25
N VAL A 333 26.85 11.90 -19.87
CA VAL A 333 26.41 12.20 -21.26
C VAL A 333 25.71 13.56 -21.36
N HIS A 334 24.94 13.95 -20.33
CA HIS A 334 24.30 15.28 -20.32
C HIS A 334 25.33 16.40 -20.14
N LEU A 335 26.31 16.24 -19.26
CA LEU A 335 27.39 17.21 -19.05
C LEU A 335 28.30 17.33 -20.27
N THR A 336 28.64 16.21 -20.92
CA THR A 336 29.44 16.23 -22.18
C THR A 336 28.69 16.89 -23.32
N ARG A 337 27.38 16.63 -23.49
CA ARG A 337 26.53 17.31 -24.49
C ARG A 337 26.41 18.82 -24.22
N ARG A 338 26.33 19.23 -22.96
CA ARG A 338 26.29 20.64 -22.57
C ARG A 338 27.62 21.32 -22.84
N SER A 339 28.74 20.67 -22.55
CA SER A 339 30.10 21.17 -22.84
C SER A 339 30.36 21.33 -24.34
N ILE A 340 29.88 20.40 -25.17
CA ILE A 340 29.97 20.46 -26.63
C ILE A 340 29.11 21.61 -27.18
N ARG A 341 27.91 21.85 -26.62
CA ARG A 341 27.06 22.99 -27.02
C ARG A 341 27.72 24.34 -26.68
N ILE A 342 28.33 24.46 -25.49
CA ILE A 342 29.01 25.69 -25.06
C ILE A 342 30.24 25.96 -25.97
N ARG A 343 31.02 24.94 -26.37
CA ARG A 343 32.15 25.12 -27.31
C ARG A 343 31.72 25.47 -28.72
N ARG A 344 30.51 25.08 -29.18
CA ARG A 344 29.95 25.46 -30.48
C ARG A 344 29.30 26.85 -30.51
N ALA A 345 29.04 27.44 -29.33
CA ALA A 345 28.41 28.75 -29.19
C ALA A 345 29.44 29.91 -29.02
N GLN A 346 30.73 29.63 -28.99
CA GLN A 346 31.75 30.71 -29.00
C GLN A 346 32.04 31.11 -30.44
N PRO A 347 31.73 32.33 -30.87
CA PRO A 347 32.12 32.84 -32.18
C PRO A 347 33.64 32.97 -32.24
N GLY A 348 34.21 32.39 -33.30
CA GLY A 348 35.65 32.42 -33.53
C GLY A 348 36.19 33.84 -33.55
N THR A 349 37.07 34.14 -32.62
CA THR A 349 37.92 35.34 -32.70
C THR A 349 38.76 35.26 -33.98
N GLN A 350 38.50 36.18 -34.91
CA GLN A 350 39.26 36.39 -36.10
C GLN A 350 40.74 36.66 -35.73
N ARG A 351 41.65 35.79 -36.14
CA ARG A 351 43.06 36.07 -36.17
C ARG A 351 43.33 37.08 -37.30
N GLU A 352 43.56 38.35 -36.96
CA GLU A 352 44.19 39.29 -37.84
C GLU A 352 45.60 38.80 -38.22
N ALA A 353 45.78 38.48 -39.48
CA ALA A 353 47.05 38.12 -40.05
C ALA A 353 47.92 39.41 -40.23
N ARG A 354 48.97 39.57 -39.41
CA ARG A 354 50.02 40.51 -39.60
C ARG A 354 50.78 40.20 -40.94
N ARG A 355 50.67 41.11 -41.93
CA ARG A 355 51.58 41.16 -43.10
C ARG A 355 52.94 41.76 -42.72
N PRO A 356 54.07 41.23 -43.21
CA PRO A 356 55.39 41.85 -42.98
C PRO A 356 55.60 43.04 -43.92
N ARG A 357 56.17 44.09 -43.39
CA ARG A 357 56.67 45.25 -44.15
C ARG A 357 57.91 44.84 -44.95
N GLY A 358 57.89 45.00 -46.27
CA GLY A 358 59.02 44.96 -47.15
C GLY A 358 59.38 46.36 -47.61
N VAL A 359 60.67 46.59 -47.62
CA VAL A 359 61.37 47.88 -47.77
C VAL A 359 61.69 48.14 -49.29
N CYS A 360 61.67 49.43 -49.63
CA CYS A 360 62.51 50.13 -50.66
C CYS A 360 62.14 50.03 -52.13
N GLY A 361 62.14 51.16 -52.78
CA GLY A 361 62.42 51.35 -54.16
C GLY A 361 61.85 52.62 -54.78
N ALA A 362 62.70 53.67 -54.78
CA ALA A 362 62.48 54.93 -55.43
C ALA A 362 62.39 54.85 -56.99
N LYS A 363 61.60 55.72 -57.60
CA LYS A 363 62.00 56.68 -58.62
C LYS A 363 60.80 57.40 -59.23
N ARG A 364 60.96 58.73 -59.28
CA ARG A 364 60.31 59.71 -60.18
C ARG A 364 60.75 59.51 -61.61
N PRO A 365 60.35 60.30 -62.67
CA PRO A 365 59.23 61.25 -62.77
C PRO A 365 58.49 61.25 -64.12
N SER A 366 57.65 62.20 -64.31
CA SER A 366 57.35 63.07 -65.52
C SER A 366 56.07 62.78 -66.33
N ARG A 367 55.27 63.82 -66.36
CA ARG A 367 54.61 64.51 -67.53
C ARG A 367 53.46 63.82 -68.25
N GLY A 368 52.42 64.61 -68.24
CA GLY A 368 51.32 64.61 -69.15
C GLY A 368 50.09 65.19 -68.48
#